data_6bc3b145063e86cbe758f7a2c9df5dd7
#
_entry.id   6bc3b145063e86cbe758f7a2c9df5dd7
#
_cell.length_a   1.000
_cell.length_b   1.000
_cell.length_c   1.000
_cell.angle_alpha   90.00
_cell.angle_beta   90.00
_cell.angle_gamma   90.00
#
_symmetry.space_group_name_H-M   'P 1'
#
loop_
_entity.id
_entity.type
_entity.pdbx_description
1 polymer ?
#
loop_
_entity_poly.entity_id
_entity_poly.type
_entity_poly.pdbx_seq_one_letter_code
_entity_poly.pdbx_strand_id
1 'polypeptide(L)'
;MLLGHLGMTGRMYLQPAKAALPKHAAVSFGLGRHAFVFEDTRYFGRMTLDKSPLENLGPEPFSTVFSGNTLRESLRRTTQAIKPKLLDQSLLAGVGNIYASEALYRARISPRKMGRRLSVAHCDGLAEAIREVLAEAIECGSTVPLDFAGQGVGDGLFYYGSAPNAEGYEEHLRVYDREGEPCERCDVPIQKIVQAARSTYFCPACQRG
;
A
#
# COMPACT_ATOMS: atom_id res chain seq x y z
N MET A 1 -17.53 6.21 15.63
CA MET A 1 -16.35 6.22 14.76
C MET A 1 -16.83 6.02 13.34
N LEU A 2 -16.31 6.79 12.41
CA LEU A 2 -16.58 6.64 10.99
C LEU A 2 -15.31 6.03 10.34
N LEU A 3 -15.46 4.96 9.57
CA LEU A 3 -14.38 4.34 8.82
C LEU A 3 -14.50 4.72 7.35
N GLY A 4 -13.37 5.10 6.76
CA GLY A 4 -13.27 5.37 5.33
C GLY A 4 -12.21 4.49 4.69
N HIS A 5 -12.57 3.86 3.57
CA HIS A 5 -11.64 3.17 2.69
C HIS A 5 -11.61 3.90 1.35
N LEU A 6 -10.46 4.40 0.97
CA LEU A 6 -10.32 5.29 -0.20
C LEU A 6 -10.51 4.57 -1.55
N GLY A 7 -10.46 3.25 -1.57
CA GLY A 7 -10.45 2.50 -2.83
C GLY A 7 -9.16 2.77 -3.61
N MET A 8 -9.28 3.13 -4.87
CA MET A 8 -8.12 3.42 -5.75
C MET A 8 -7.96 4.90 -6.08
N THR A 9 -9.04 5.68 -6.02
CA THR A 9 -9.08 7.09 -6.45
C THR A 9 -9.77 7.99 -5.45
N GLY A 10 -10.18 7.43 -4.30
CA GLY A 10 -10.81 8.19 -3.25
C GLY A 10 -9.83 9.12 -2.55
N ARG A 11 -10.31 10.28 -2.17
CA ARG A 11 -9.60 11.26 -1.36
C ARG A 11 -10.53 11.90 -0.35
N MET A 12 -10.00 12.28 0.79
CA MET A 12 -10.74 12.91 1.87
C MET A 12 -10.02 14.21 2.25
N TYR A 13 -10.79 15.29 2.38
CA TYR A 13 -10.22 16.60 2.70
C TYR A 13 -11.27 17.52 3.33
N LEU A 14 -10.80 18.63 3.89
CA LEU A 14 -11.63 19.74 4.33
C LEU A 14 -11.60 20.86 3.28
N GLN A 15 -12.76 21.43 3.00
CA GLN A 15 -12.88 22.65 2.19
C GLN A 15 -13.75 23.67 2.94
N PRO A 16 -13.71 24.97 2.56
CA PRO A 16 -14.65 25.97 3.08
C PRO A 16 -16.09 25.51 2.86
N ALA A 17 -16.95 25.66 3.87
CA ALA A 17 -18.36 25.19 3.80
C ALA A 17 -19.17 25.82 2.66
N LYS A 18 -18.73 27.00 2.18
CA LYS A 18 -19.37 27.72 1.06
C LYS A 18 -18.80 27.36 -0.30
N ALA A 19 -17.73 26.57 -0.35
CA ALA A 19 -17.14 26.12 -1.61
C ALA A 19 -18.07 25.13 -2.31
N ALA A 20 -18.12 25.17 -3.64
CA ALA A 20 -18.89 24.21 -4.41
C ALA A 20 -18.32 22.80 -4.22
N LEU A 21 -19.21 21.81 -4.09
CA LEU A 21 -18.79 20.42 -4.03
C LEU A 21 -18.19 19.98 -5.39
N PRO A 22 -17.10 19.21 -5.39
CA PRO A 22 -16.53 18.67 -6.61
C PRO A 22 -17.49 17.70 -7.29
N LYS A 23 -17.32 17.52 -8.60
CA LYS A 23 -18.18 16.67 -9.44
C LYS A 23 -18.34 15.23 -8.91
N HIS A 24 -17.30 14.71 -8.27
CA HIS A 24 -17.26 13.34 -7.76
C HIS A 24 -17.31 13.24 -6.23
N ALA A 25 -17.88 14.25 -5.56
CA ALA A 25 -18.14 14.18 -4.13
C ALA A 25 -19.17 13.09 -3.85
N ALA A 26 -18.71 12.01 -3.22
CA ALA A 26 -19.54 10.87 -2.85
C ALA A 26 -20.23 11.09 -1.49
N VAL A 27 -19.53 11.75 -0.55
CA VAL A 27 -20.04 12.07 0.78
C VAL A 27 -19.52 13.46 1.20
N SER A 28 -20.37 14.24 1.87
CA SER A 28 -19.94 15.47 2.52
C SER A 28 -20.60 15.65 3.87
N PHE A 29 -19.86 16.23 4.83
CA PHE A 29 -20.35 16.56 6.17
C PHE A 29 -20.05 18.02 6.48
N GLY A 30 -21.05 18.78 6.91
CA GLY A 30 -20.87 20.13 7.40
C GLY A 30 -20.20 20.14 8.78
N LEU A 31 -19.08 20.84 8.91
CA LEU A 31 -18.30 21.01 10.14
C LEU A 31 -18.14 22.49 10.48
N GLY A 32 -19.25 23.21 10.57
CA GLY A 32 -19.27 24.64 10.85
C GLY A 32 -18.75 25.46 9.68
N ARG A 33 -17.54 26.02 9.76
CA ARG A 33 -16.93 26.84 8.70
C ARG A 33 -16.34 26.01 7.55
N HIS A 34 -16.21 24.71 7.76
CA HIS A 34 -15.66 23.75 6.79
C HIS A 34 -16.68 22.66 6.46
N ALA A 35 -16.46 22.01 5.34
CA ALA A 35 -17.09 20.75 4.98
C ALA A 35 -16.01 19.68 4.80
N PHE A 36 -16.20 18.52 5.43
CA PHE A 36 -15.44 17.34 5.09
C PHE A 36 -16.02 16.78 3.79
N VAL A 37 -15.15 16.44 2.86
CA VAL A 37 -15.52 15.88 1.55
C VAL A 37 -14.78 14.58 1.34
N PHE A 38 -15.53 13.53 1.00
CA PHE A 38 -15.00 12.32 0.41
C PHE A 38 -15.35 12.33 -1.08
N GLU A 39 -14.32 12.44 -1.91
CA GLU A 39 -14.43 12.46 -3.37
C GLU A 39 -13.81 11.20 -3.93
N ASP A 40 -14.51 10.53 -4.87
CA ASP A 40 -13.99 9.32 -5.53
C ASP A 40 -14.51 9.22 -6.96
N THR A 41 -13.63 9.41 -7.93
CA THR A 41 -13.97 9.40 -9.36
C THR A 41 -14.45 8.03 -9.86
N ARG A 42 -14.08 6.94 -9.20
CA ARG A 42 -14.39 5.56 -9.59
C ARG A 42 -15.43 4.90 -8.68
N TYR A 43 -15.80 5.55 -7.58
CA TYR A 43 -16.77 5.04 -6.60
C TYR A 43 -16.44 3.65 -6.03
N PHE A 44 -15.15 3.34 -5.87
CA PHE A 44 -14.67 2.10 -5.23
C PHE A 44 -14.43 2.27 -3.73
N GLY A 45 -14.39 3.52 -3.28
CA GLY A 45 -14.26 3.83 -1.87
C GLY A 45 -15.54 3.52 -1.09
N ARG A 46 -15.40 3.42 0.22
CA ARG A 46 -16.50 3.10 1.14
C ARG A 46 -16.38 3.91 2.40
N MET A 47 -17.52 4.29 2.95
CA MET A 47 -17.63 4.84 4.29
C MET A 47 -18.64 4.03 5.09
N THR A 48 -18.30 3.69 6.33
CA THR A 48 -19.15 2.86 7.19
C THR A 48 -19.01 3.24 8.66
N LEU A 49 -20.06 2.99 9.44
CA LEU A 49 -20.04 3.04 10.90
C LEU A 49 -19.72 1.67 11.52
N ASP A 50 -19.76 0.61 10.71
CA ASP A 50 -19.36 -0.73 11.11
C ASP A 50 -17.85 -0.79 11.37
N LYS A 51 -17.47 -1.30 12.55
CA LYS A 51 -16.08 -1.44 12.99
C LYS A 51 -15.51 -2.82 12.70
N SER A 52 -16.32 -3.79 12.29
CA SER A 52 -15.88 -5.16 12.05
C SER A 52 -14.70 -5.28 11.07
N PRO A 53 -14.54 -4.40 10.05
CA PRO A 53 -13.35 -4.44 9.21
C PRO A 53 -12.04 -4.22 9.96
N LEU A 54 -12.04 -3.44 11.05
CA LEU A 54 -10.84 -3.20 11.87
C LEU A 54 -10.46 -4.42 12.71
N GLU A 55 -11.45 -5.17 13.19
CA GLU A 55 -11.24 -6.36 14.03
C GLU A 55 -10.60 -7.50 13.27
N ASN A 56 -10.71 -7.48 11.95
CA ASN A 56 -10.16 -8.48 11.05
C ASN A 56 -8.79 -8.10 10.46
N LEU A 57 -8.23 -6.94 10.84
CA LEU A 57 -6.90 -6.56 10.39
C LEU A 57 -5.82 -7.39 11.10
N GLY A 58 -4.82 -7.78 10.32
CA GLY A 58 -3.59 -8.36 10.85
C GLY A 58 -2.73 -7.32 11.58
N PRO A 59 -1.58 -7.75 12.12
CA PRO A 59 -0.66 -6.84 12.80
C PRO A 59 -0.15 -5.75 11.86
N GLU A 60 0.14 -4.58 12.41
CA GLU A 60 0.84 -3.50 11.71
C GLU A 60 2.33 -3.88 11.51
N PRO A 61 2.96 -3.54 10.36
CA PRO A 61 4.37 -3.87 10.08
C PRO A 61 5.37 -3.37 11.12
N PHE A 62 5.10 -2.21 11.74
CA PHE A 62 5.95 -1.61 12.76
C PHE A 62 5.61 -2.03 14.19
N SER A 63 4.59 -2.85 14.38
CA SER A 63 4.26 -3.36 15.71
C SER A 63 5.27 -4.40 16.18
N THR A 64 5.42 -4.54 17.49
CA THR A 64 6.28 -5.57 18.11
C THR A 64 5.73 -6.99 17.89
N VAL A 65 4.47 -7.12 17.57
CA VAL A 65 3.80 -8.41 17.28
C VAL A 65 4.22 -8.97 15.92
N PHE A 66 4.51 -8.12 14.94
CA PHE A 66 4.94 -8.55 13.63
C PHE A 66 6.43 -8.93 13.63
N SER A 67 6.74 -10.15 13.24
CA SER A 67 8.10 -10.70 13.14
C SER A 67 8.16 -11.77 12.06
N GLY A 68 9.38 -12.20 11.69
CA GLY A 68 9.55 -13.33 10.78
C GLY A 68 8.91 -14.61 11.31
N ASN A 69 8.93 -14.84 12.63
CA ASN A 69 8.28 -15.99 13.25
C ASN A 69 6.75 -15.93 13.11
N THR A 70 6.12 -14.80 13.43
CA THR A 70 4.66 -14.65 13.31
C THR A 70 4.23 -14.72 11.85
N LEU A 71 5.00 -14.14 10.93
CA LEU A 71 4.78 -14.26 9.50
C LEU A 71 4.86 -15.74 9.06
N ARG A 72 5.87 -16.47 9.49
CA ARG A 72 6.05 -17.88 9.16
C ARG A 72 4.88 -18.75 9.66
N GLU A 73 4.45 -18.56 10.90
CA GLU A 73 3.30 -19.30 11.45
C GLU A 73 2.03 -19.06 10.65
N SER A 74 1.77 -17.82 10.25
CA SER A 74 0.62 -17.45 9.43
C SER A 74 0.69 -18.03 8.01
N LEU A 75 1.90 -18.25 7.49
CA LEU A 75 2.12 -18.79 6.14
C LEU A 75 2.22 -20.32 6.10
N ARG A 76 2.37 -21.00 7.23
CA ARG A 76 2.71 -22.42 7.30
C ARG A 76 1.76 -23.34 6.52
N ARG A 77 0.49 -23.01 6.46
CA ARG A 77 -0.54 -23.82 5.81
C ARG A 77 -0.98 -23.28 4.44
N THR A 78 -0.44 -22.12 4.00
CA THR A 78 -0.89 -21.52 2.75
C THR A 78 -0.19 -22.14 1.53
N THR A 79 -0.98 -22.53 0.56
CA THR A 79 -0.52 -22.98 -0.76
C THR A 79 -0.48 -21.83 -1.77
N GLN A 80 -1.01 -20.68 -1.40
CA GLN A 80 -0.98 -19.47 -2.22
C GLN A 80 0.45 -18.97 -2.42
N ALA A 81 0.69 -18.32 -3.54
CA ALA A 81 1.92 -17.57 -3.76
C ALA A 81 2.05 -16.45 -2.74
N ILE A 82 3.28 -16.13 -2.34
CA ILE A 82 3.55 -15.18 -1.26
C ILE A 82 3.02 -13.78 -1.56
N LYS A 83 3.16 -13.29 -2.81
CA LYS A 83 2.77 -11.93 -3.12
C LYS A 83 1.27 -11.67 -2.96
N PRO A 84 0.34 -12.47 -3.53
CA PRO A 84 -1.09 -12.34 -3.23
C PRO A 84 -1.41 -12.47 -1.74
N LYS A 85 -0.67 -13.31 -1.01
CA LYS A 85 -0.90 -13.48 0.43
C LYS A 85 -0.50 -12.25 1.24
N LEU A 86 0.54 -11.51 0.84
CA LEU A 86 0.93 -10.24 1.46
C LEU A 86 -0.12 -9.13 1.26
N LEU A 87 -0.99 -9.25 0.26
CA LEU A 87 -2.07 -8.29 0.03
C LEU A 87 -3.30 -8.54 0.92
N ASP A 88 -3.33 -9.66 1.63
CA ASP A 88 -4.38 -10.01 2.57
C ASP A 88 -4.19 -9.20 3.87
N GLN A 89 -5.00 -8.19 4.04
CA GLN A 89 -4.92 -7.29 5.20
C GLN A 89 -5.20 -7.99 6.53
N SER A 90 -5.75 -9.21 6.51
CA SER A 90 -5.89 -10.04 7.72
C SER A 90 -4.58 -10.75 8.11
N LEU A 91 -3.66 -10.90 7.16
CA LEU A 91 -2.31 -11.39 7.43
C LEU A 91 -1.41 -10.27 7.98
N LEU A 92 -1.44 -9.14 7.31
CA LEU A 92 -0.58 -7.98 7.61
C LEU A 92 -1.25 -6.71 7.12
N ALA A 93 -1.54 -5.79 8.01
CA ALA A 93 -2.17 -4.53 7.67
C ALA A 93 -1.20 -3.59 6.92
N GLY A 94 -1.73 -2.73 6.05
CA GLY A 94 -0.99 -1.64 5.43
C GLY A 94 -0.11 -2.00 4.23
N VAL A 95 0.11 -3.27 3.92
CA VAL A 95 0.93 -3.67 2.77
C VAL A 95 0.08 -3.71 1.50
N GLY A 96 0.36 -2.78 0.58
CA GLY A 96 -0.29 -2.68 -0.73
C GLY A 96 0.50 -3.35 -1.86
N ASN A 97 -0.03 -3.23 -3.08
CA ASN A 97 0.53 -3.90 -4.27
C ASN A 97 1.96 -3.47 -4.61
N ILE A 98 2.26 -2.19 -4.44
CA ILE A 98 3.58 -1.59 -4.67
C ILE A 98 4.58 -2.18 -3.68
N TYR A 99 4.34 -1.96 -2.40
CA TYR A 99 5.26 -2.33 -1.34
C TYR A 99 5.42 -3.84 -1.17
N ALA A 100 4.40 -4.64 -1.49
CA ALA A 100 4.54 -6.09 -1.58
C ALA A 100 5.55 -6.52 -2.67
N SER A 101 5.55 -5.85 -3.84
CA SER A 101 6.52 -6.14 -4.91
C SER A 101 7.92 -5.71 -4.51
N GLU A 102 8.07 -4.49 -3.97
CA GLU A 102 9.35 -3.92 -3.53
C GLU A 102 10.00 -4.72 -2.38
N ALA A 103 9.20 -5.09 -1.37
CA ALA A 103 9.68 -5.90 -0.26
C ALA A 103 10.16 -7.30 -0.70
N LEU A 104 9.42 -7.95 -1.60
CA LEU A 104 9.83 -9.23 -2.17
C LEU A 104 11.11 -9.11 -3.02
N TYR A 105 11.28 -8.02 -3.76
CA TYR A 105 12.52 -7.75 -4.48
C TYR A 105 13.68 -7.54 -3.52
N ARG A 106 13.50 -6.73 -2.46
CA ARG A 106 14.51 -6.46 -1.44
C ARG A 106 14.95 -7.75 -0.75
N ALA A 107 13.99 -8.59 -0.35
CA ALA A 107 14.22 -9.89 0.27
C ALA A 107 14.70 -10.99 -0.70
N ARG A 108 14.80 -10.72 -2.02
CA ARG A 108 15.17 -11.66 -3.06
C ARG A 108 14.26 -12.90 -3.14
N ILE A 109 12.99 -12.73 -2.84
CA ILE A 109 12.00 -13.81 -2.83
C ILE A 109 11.14 -13.70 -4.09
N SER A 110 11.01 -14.82 -4.82
CA SER A 110 10.10 -14.88 -5.96
C SER A 110 8.65 -14.65 -5.52
N PRO A 111 7.91 -13.74 -6.19
CA PRO A 111 6.50 -13.50 -5.87
C PRO A 111 5.60 -14.73 -6.13
N ARG A 112 6.11 -15.71 -6.88
CA ARG A 112 5.43 -16.99 -7.20
C ARG A 112 5.66 -18.05 -6.15
N LYS A 113 6.63 -17.90 -5.25
CA LYS A 113 6.96 -18.89 -4.23
C LYS A 113 5.76 -19.08 -3.28
N MET A 114 5.39 -20.31 -3.02
CA MET A 114 4.31 -20.61 -2.08
C MET A 114 4.69 -20.18 -0.67
N GLY A 115 3.78 -19.53 0.07
CA GLY A 115 4.05 -19.05 1.42
C GLY A 115 4.60 -20.13 2.36
N ARG A 116 4.02 -21.33 2.34
CA ARG A 116 4.48 -22.49 3.16
C ARG A 116 5.90 -22.97 2.85
N ARG A 117 6.48 -22.57 1.71
CA ARG A 117 7.85 -22.94 1.30
C ARG A 117 8.90 -21.92 1.72
N LEU A 118 8.48 -20.83 2.37
CA LEU A 118 9.42 -19.87 2.93
C LEU A 118 10.11 -20.49 4.16
N SER A 119 11.45 -20.43 4.18
CA SER A 119 12.23 -20.80 5.37
C SER A 119 12.11 -19.73 6.45
N VAL A 120 12.61 -20.01 7.66
CA VAL A 120 12.71 -19.01 8.74
C VAL A 120 13.48 -17.79 8.23
N ALA A 121 14.66 -17.98 7.66
CA ALA A 121 15.47 -16.88 7.14
C ALA A 121 14.78 -16.06 6.04
N HIS A 122 13.96 -16.70 5.18
CA HIS A 122 13.14 -15.98 4.22
C HIS A 122 12.09 -15.11 4.91
N CYS A 123 11.44 -15.61 5.96
CA CYS A 123 10.40 -14.85 6.69
C CYS A 123 11.01 -13.70 7.49
N ASP A 124 12.17 -13.91 8.11
CA ASP A 124 12.90 -12.86 8.82
C ASP A 124 13.33 -11.73 7.87
N GLY A 125 14.01 -12.08 6.77
CA GLY A 125 14.42 -11.11 5.77
C GLY A 125 13.24 -10.40 5.08
N LEU A 126 12.11 -11.09 4.89
CA LEU A 126 10.90 -10.46 4.32
C LEU A 126 10.25 -9.49 5.31
N ALA A 127 10.17 -9.85 6.59
CA ALA A 127 9.63 -8.97 7.62
C ALA A 127 10.46 -7.67 7.76
N GLU A 128 11.79 -7.79 7.70
CA GLU A 128 12.69 -6.65 7.68
C GLU A 128 12.52 -5.81 6.42
N ALA A 129 12.55 -6.43 5.25
CA ALA A 129 12.36 -5.75 3.97
C ALA A 129 11.02 -5.00 3.88
N ILE A 130 9.94 -5.54 4.45
CA ILE A 130 8.64 -4.84 4.51
C ILE A 130 8.76 -3.56 5.34
N ARG A 131 9.40 -3.62 6.51
CA ARG A 131 9.60 -2.43 7.34
C ARG A 131 10.46 -1.37 6.66
N GLU A 132 11.57 -1.79 6.07
CA GLU A 132 12.49 -0.88 5.37
C GLU A 132 11.79 -0.15 4.22
N VAL A 133 11.08 -0.89 3.36
CA VAL A 133 10.37 -0.30 2.22
C VAL A 133 9.30 0.68 2.68
N LEU A 134 8.53 0.35 3.72
CA LEU A 134 7.52 1.24 4.26
C LEU A 134 8.12 2.45 4.98
N ALA A 135 9.24 2.29 5.69
CA ALA A 135 9.95 3.40 6.32
C ALA A 135 10.48 4.38 5.27
N GLU A 136 11.16 3.89 4.23
CA GLU A 136 11.60 4.71 3.09
C GLU A 136 10.44 5.47 2.45
N ALA A 137 9.30 4.78 2.23
CA ALA A 137 8.12 5.40 1.66
C ALA A 137 7.56 6.53 2.55
N ILE A 138 7.54 6.35 3.86
CA ILE A 138 7.10 7.37 4.82
C ILE A 138 8.06 8.56 4.83
N GLU A 139 9.36 8.32 4.85
CA GLU A 139 10.40 9.36 4.82
C GLU A 139 10.35 10.19 3.53
N CYS A 140 10.09 9.55 2.40
CA CYS A 140 9.92 10.21 1.11
C CYS A 140 8.57 10.94 0.96
N GLY A 141 7.69 10.90 1.96
CA GLY A 141 6.40 11.57 1.93
C GLY A 141 5.34 10.89 1.07
N SER A 142 5.49 9.58 0.79
CA SER A 142 4.46 8.80 0.09
C SER A 142 3.14 8.70 0.85
N THR A 143 3.20 8.92 2.16
CA THR A 143 2.04 9.09 3.02
C THR A 143 1.95 10.56 3.38
N VAL A 144 1.16 11.33 2.66
CA VAL A 144 0.91 12.74 3.00
C VAL A 144 0.17 12.77 4.34
N PRO A 145 0.70 13.46 5.37
CA PRO A 145 -0.01 13.65 6.63
C PRO A 145 -1.38 14.27 6.38
N LEU A 146 -2.39 13.83 7.11
CA LEU A 146 -3.69 14.47 7.16
C LEU A 146 -3.53 15.87 7.75
N ASP A 147 -3.30 16.87 6.93
CA ASP A 147 -3.46 18.26 7.35
C ASP A 147 -4.92 18.67 7.18
N PHE A 148 -5.69 18.49 8.25
CA PHE A 148 -7.08 18.97 8.32
C PHE A 148 -7.17 20.51 8.46
N ALA A 149 -6.06 21.21 8.55
CA ALA A 149 -6.03 22.65 8.76
C ALA A 149 -6.04 23.47 7.46
N GLY A 150 -5.94 22.86 6.30
CA GLY A 150 -6.14 23.53 5.01
C GLY A 150 -5.13 24.62 4.67
N GLN A 151 -3.87 24.49 5.09
CA GLN A 151 -2.81 25.47 4.82
C GLN A 151 -1.69 24.94 3.91
N GLY A 152 -1.82 23.72 3.38
CA GLY A 152 -0.85 23.15 2.46
C GLY A 152 -1.27 23.30 1.00
N VAL A 153 -0.32 23.44 0.11
CA VAL A 153 -0.51 23.31 -1.34
C VAL A 153 -0.78 21.83 -1.63
N GLY A 154 -2.03 21.40 -1.53
CA GLY A 154 -2.44 20.00 -1.67
C GLY A 154 -3.34 19.57 -0.52
N ASP A 155 -4.53 20.15 -0.46
CA ASP A 155 -5.51 19.92 0.61
C ASP A 155 -6.13 18.55 0.55
N GLY A 156 -5.43 17.51 0.87
CA GLY A 156 -6.06 16.21 0.93
C GLY A 156 -5.10 15.06 1.07
N LEU A 157 -5.59 13.97 1.59
CA LEU A 157 -5.00 12.67 1.46
C LEU A 157 -4.98 12.30 -0.02
N PHE A 158 -3.90 12.60 -0.69
CA PHE A 158 -3.66 12.05 -2.01
C PHE A 158 -3.17 10.63 -1.83
N TYR A 159 -4.02 9.68 -2.12
CA TYR A 159 -3.56 8.34 -2.33
C TYR A 159 -2.84 8.32 -3.67
N TYR A 160 -1.59 7.88 -3.63
CA TYR A 160 -0.65 7.58 -4.69
C TYR A 160 -1.16 7.76 -6.14
N GLY A 161 -0.48 8.59 -6.89
CA GLY A 161 -0.67 8.75 -8.34
C GLY A 161 -1.63 9.84 -8.80
N SER A 162 -2.23 10.62 -7.91
CA SER A 162 -3.25 11.61 -8.29
C SER A 162 -2.92 13.06 -7.92
N ALA A 163 -1.72 13.37 -7.43
CA ALA A 163 -1.30 14.74 -7.17
C ALA A 163 -0.57 15.30 -8.41
N PRO A 164 -1.18 16.18 -9.21
CA PRO A 164 -0.50 16.80 -10.35
C PRO A 164 0.65 17.73 -9.97
N ASN A 165 0.83 18.08 -8.69
CA ASN A 165 1.75 19.07 -8.21
C ASN A 165 2.37 18.79 -6.83
N ALA A 166 2.59 17.54 -6.45
CA ALA A 166 3.44 17.25 -5.30
C ALA A 166 4.90 17.52 -5.70
N GLU A 167 5.30 18.77 -5.69
CA GLU A 167 6.70 19.14 -5.83
C GLU A 167 7.49 18.50 -4.67
N GLY A 168 8.38 17.56 -5.01
CA GLY A 168 9.33 16.98 -4.07
C GLY A 168 9.14 15.51 -3.71
N TYR A 169 8.13 14.82 -4.21
CA TYR A 169 8.00 13.37 -4.01
C TYR A 169 8.59 12.58 -5.18
N GLU A 170 9.70 11.93 -4.95
CA GLU A 170 10.33 11.00 -5.88
C GLU A 170 10.37 9.60 -5.25
N GLU A 171 9.44 8.74 -5.62
CA GLU A 171 9.42 7.36 -5.13
C GLU A 171 10.41 6.50 -5.93
N HIS A 172 11.47 6.02 -5.26
CA HIS A 172 12.44 5.13 -5.87
C HIS A 172 11.94 3.69 -5.88
N LEU A 173 11.10 3.36 -6.88
CA LEU A 173 10.64 1.99 -7.10
C LEU A 173 11.70 1.19 -7.86
N ARG A 174 12.04 0.01 -7.32
CA ARG A 174 13.10 -0.85 -7.86
C ARG A 174 12.58 -1.84 -8.90
N VAL A 175 11.33 -2.25 -8.78
CA VAL A 175 10.69 -3.18 -9.71
C VAL A 175 9.28 -2.78 -10.11
N TYR A 176 8.53 -2.11 -9.23
CA TYR A 176 7.14 -1.80 -9.53
C TYR A 176 7.04 -0.79 -10.67
N ASP A 177 6.17 -1.12 -11.65
CA ASP A 177 5.92 -0.36 -12.89
C ASP A 177 7.14 -0.17 -13.81
N ARG A 178 8.18 -0.99 -13.65
CA ARG A 178 9.43 -0.96 -14.42
C ARG A 178 9.58 -2.17 -15.36
N GLU A 179 8.48 -2.65 -15.94
CA GLU A 179 8.50 -3.76 -16.89
C GLU A 179 9.42 -3.47 -18.08
N GLY A 180 10.37 -4.37 -18.35
CA GLY A 180 11.34 -4.24 -19.42
C GLY A 180 12.58 -3.41 -19.10
N GLU A 181 12.56 -2.64 -18.02
CA GLU A 181 13.74 -1.89 -17.58
C GLU A 181 14.79 -2.79 -16.92
N PRO A 182 16.07 -2.41 -16.97
CA PRO A 182 17.13 -3.19 -16.34
C PRO A 182 16.98 -3.21 -14.82
N CYS A 183 17.21 -4.37 -14.22
CA CYS A 183 17.27 -4.52 -12.77
C CYS A 183 18.54 -3.83 -12.23
N GLU A 184 18.40 -2.96 -11.24
CA GLU A 184 19.52 -2.23 -10.63
C GLU A 184 20.61 -3.11 -10.00
N ARG A 185 20.30 -4.41 -9.75
CA ARG A 185 21.28 -5.35 -9.15
C ARG A 185 21.98 -6.25 -10.17
N CYS A 186 21.39 -6.51 -11.33
CA CYS A 186 21.91 -7.54 -12.24
C CYS A 186 21.61 -7.29 -13.72
N ASP A 187 21.08 -6.13 -14.08
CA ASP A 187 20.75 -5.66 -15.43
C ASP A 187 19.74 -6.53 -16.20
N VAL A 188 19.27 -7.65 -15.64
CA VAL A 188 18.25 -8.48 -16.26
C VAL A 188 16.93 -7.72 -16.27
N PRO A 189 16.19 -7.69 -17.40
CA PRO A 189 14.93 -6.96 -17.49
C PRO A 189 13.90 -7.40 -16.46
N ILE A 190 13.26 -6.43 -15.81
CA ILE A 190 12.15 -6.64 -14.89
C ILE A 190 10.98 -7.25 -15.66
N GLN A 191 10.37 -8.27 -15.08
CA GLN A 191 9.20 -8.95 -15.63
C GLN A 191 7.93 -8.53 -14.90
N LYS A 192 6.84 -8.56 -15.66
CA LYS A 192 5.48 -8.38 -15.15
C LYS A 192 4.67 -9.66 -15.34
N ILE A 193 3.91 -10.02 -14.31
CA ILE A 193 2.90 -11.08 -14.35
C ILE A 193 1.63 -10.59 -13.68
N VAL A 194 0.54 -11.31 -13.85
CA VAL A 194 -0.72 -11.05 -13.13
C VAL A 194 -0.94 -12.13 -12.08
N GLN A 195 -1.14 -11.72 -10.83
CA GLN A 195 -1.49 -12.61 -9.71
C GLN A 195 -2.69 -12.02 -8.96
N ALA A 196 -3.74 -12.81 -8.76
CA ALA A 196 -4.99 -12.37 -8.11
C ALA A 196 -5.52 -11.03 -8.67
N ALA A 197 -5.61 -10.95 -10.01
CA ALA A 197 -6.05 -9.76 -10.76
C ALA A 197 -5.20 -8.49 -10.51
N ARG A 198 -3.96 -8.60 -10.01
CA ARG A 198 -3.05 -7.47 -9.79
C ARG A 198 -1.72 -7.67 -10.49
N SER A 199 -1.21 -6.59 -11.09
CA SER A 199 0.13 -6.58 -11.67
C SER A 199 1.19 -6.85 -10.59
N THR A 200 2.15 -7.68 -10.93
CA THR A 200 3.26 -8.09 -10.08
C THR A 200 4.54 -7.93 -10.86
N TYR A 201 5.44 -7.10 -10.39
CA TYR A 201 6.71 -6.81 -11.04
C TYR A 201 7.84 -7.44 -10.22
N PHE A 202 8.83 -8.04 -10.89
CA PHE A 202 9.93 -8.72 -10.21
C PHE A 202 11.13 -8.93 -11.15
N CYS A 203 12.32 -9.07 -10.58
CA CYS A 203 13.51 -9.49 -11.32
C CYS A 203 13.62 -11.02 -11.31
N PRO A 204 13.55 -11.69 -12.48
CA PRO A 204 13.61 -13.16 -12.54
C PRO A 204 14.97 -13.76 -12.15
N ALA A 205 16.02 -12.97 -12.21
CA ALA A 205 17.37 -13.42 -11.82
C ALA A 205 17.65 -13.25 -10.32
N CYS A 206 17.22 -12.12 -9.73
CA CYS A 206 17.45 -11.84 -8.32
C CYS A 206 16.46 -12.55 -7.40
N GLN A 207 15.22 -12.77 -7.85
CA GLN A 207 14.10 -13.32 -7.07
C GLN A 207 13.81 -14.77 -7.50
N ARG A 208 14.75 -15.66 -7.20
CA ARG A 208 14.61 -17.08 -7.55
C ARG A 208 13.64 -17.82 -6.63
N GLY A 209 12.93 -18.83 -7.20
CA GLY A 209 11.92 -19.63 -6.51
C GLY A 209 12.47 -20.72 -5.62
#